data_e3cf3dc99b3d7cf4038fbd54b3758013
#
_entry.id   e3cf3dc99b3d7cf4038fbd54b3758013
#
_cell.length_a   1.000
_cell.length_b   1.000
_cell.length_c   1.000
_cell.angle_alpha   90.00
_cell.angle_beta   90.00
_cell.angle_gamma   90.00
#
_symmetry.space_group_name_H-M   'P 1'
#
loop_
_entity.id
_entity.type
_entity.pdbx_description
1 polymer ?
#
loop_
_entity_poly.entity_id
_entity_poly.type
_entity_poly.pdbx_seq_one_letter_code
_entity_poly.pdbx_strand_id
1 'polypeptide(L)'
;MRRDTVLHLQKVAGISGSEAHLLSLLPRLRERGWDVRMLMLHENEPGAWDFAAALRARGVPLDAIPLRADFDPAAFVRLAAYLARLRPMILHTHLVHADAYGLLAGTAARVPLRFSTKHGFNEFREAPYFGLADRAFASLAHVHIAISRGLARYLEDVEGFDDESFEIVHYGIDPNGEPQAYADTVPRLLCVGRLIPIKGHLVLLRAFAEARRQLPELELEIAGQGPLEPALKALVRELGVTDAVRFLGQVSPIQAAIERAAIVVVPSMGEGFGMVALEAMERSRPVIAAAIGGLGELVRDGETGLLIPAGEAEPLRDAIVRVAGDLELARQMGAAGRRRALSRFLQVFCTERTELLYEGALERTIAS
;
A
#
# COMPACT_ATOMS: atom_id res chain seq x y z
N MET A 1 28.23 -17.91 -3.37
CA MET A 1 27.36 -18.96 -2.77
C MET A 1 25.94 -18.74 -3.27
N ARG A 2 25.24 -19.80 -3.69
CA ARG A 2 23.82 -19.69 -4.05
C ARG A 2 23.06 -19.47 -2.74
N ARG A 3 22.34 -18.34 -2.58
CA ARG A 3 21.52 -18.12 -1.39
C ARG A 3 20.29 -19.03 -1.42
N ASP A 4 19.70 -19.23 -0.25
CA ASP A 4 18.54 -20.11 -0.07
C ASP A 4 17.33 -19.66 -0.90
N THR A 5 16.49 -20.63 -1.27
CA THR A 5 15.26 -20.35 -2.04
C THR A 5 14.22 -19.71 -1.14
N VAL A 6 13.72 -18.54 -1.54
CA VAL A 6 12.62 -17.81 -0.93
C VAL A 6 11.41 -17.86 -1.87
N LEU A 7 10.32 -18.44 -1.40
CA LEU A 7 9.06 -18.48 -2.14
C LEU A 7 8.10 -17.44 -1.55
N HIS A 8 7.76 -16.43 -2.35
CA HIS A 8 6.68 -15.50 -2.02
C HIS A 8 5.35 -16.05 -2.51
N LEU A 9 4.29 -15.89 -1.70
CA LEU A 9 2.94 -16.36 -1.99
C LEU A 9 1.94 -15.23 -1.79
N GLN A 10 1.09 -14.96 -2.79
CA GLN A 10 -0.01 -13.99 -2.70
C GLN A 10 -1.18 -14.40 -3.59
N LYS A 11 -2.43 -14.11 -3.16
CA LYS A 11 -3.60 -14.09 -4.05
C LYS A 11 -3.60 -12.76 -4.80
N VAL A 12 -3.65 -12.82 -6.13
CA VAL A 12 -3.55 -11.66 -7.02
C VAL A 12 -4.79 -11.57 -7.89
N ALA A 13 -5.43 -10.42 -7.92
CA ALA A 13 -6.52 -10.08 -8.83
C ALA A 13 -6.14 -8.98 -9.84
N GLY A 14 -5.12 -8.18 -9.52
CA GLY A 14 -4.60 -7.09 -10.33
C GLY A 14 -3.42 -6.41 -9.65
N ILE A 15 -2.92 -5.33 -10.22
CA ILE A 15 -1.80 -4.57 -9.64
C ILE A 15 -2.36 -3.46 -8.75
N SER A 16 -2.15 -3.60 -7.45
CA SER A 16 -2.46 -2.61 -6.41
C SER A 16 -1.22 -2.35 -5.54
N GLY A 17 -1.36 -1.81 -4.34
CA GLY A 17 -0.22 -1.45 -3.50
C GLY A 17 0.71 -2.60 -3.14
N SER A 18 0.17 -3.75 -2.77
CA SER A 18 0.97 -4.94 -2.42
C SER A 18 1.66 -5.56 -3.64
N GLU A 19 0.98 -5.63 -4.78
CA GLU A 19 1.56 -6.15 -6.01
C GLU A 19 2.64 -5.21 -6.56
N ALA A 20 2.40 -3.90 -6.55
CA ALA A 20 3.40 -2.89 -6.93
C ALA A 20 4.66 -2.99 -6.06
N HIS A 21 4.48 -3.21 -4.75
CA HIS A 21 5.58 -3.47 -3.83
C HIS A 21 6.37 -4.73 -4.22
N LEU A 22 5.71 -5.85 -4.51
CA LEU A 22 6.39 -7.08 -4.92
C LEU A 22 7.09 -6.94 -6.27
N LEU A 23 6.51 -6.18 -7.22
CA LEU A 23 7.15 -5.85 -8.50
C LEU A 23 8.46 -5.06 -8.33
N SER A 24 8.63 -4.37 -7.21
CA SER A 24 9.86 -3.65 -6.86
C SER A 24 10.80 -4.46 -5.98
N LEU A 25 10.30 -5.15 -4.98
CA LEU A 25 11.09 -5.90 -3.99
C LEU A 25 11.74 -7.15 -4.57
N LEU A 26 10.95 -8.01 -5.28
CA LEU A 26 11.44 -9.34 -5.64
C LEU A 26 12.61 -9.33 -6.64
N PRO A 27 12.62 -8.47 -7.69
CA PRO A 27 13.78 -8.35 -8.57
C PRO A 27 15.05 -7.94 -7.81
N ARG A 28 14.94 -6.98 -6.87
CA ARG A 28 16.08 -6.50 -6.08
C ARG A 28 16.67 -7.56 -5.16
N LEU A 29 15.83 -8.36 -4.51
CA LEU A 29 16.33 -9.50 -3.74
C LEU A 29 17.09 -10.49 -4.63
N ARG A 30 16.64 -10.70 -5.88
CA ARG A 30 17.38 -11.53 -6.85
C ARG A 30 18.70 -10.91 -7.26
N GLU A 31 18.75 -9.62 -7.53
CA GLU A 31 20.00 -8.88 -7.83
C GLU A 31 21.01 -9.00 -6.68
N ARG A 32 20.53 -9.09 -5.45
CA ARG A 32 21.34 -9.32 -4.24
C ARG A 32 21.71 -10.81 -4.02
N GLY A 33 21.33 -11.69 -4.94
CA GLY A 33 21.75 -13.09 -5.02
C GLY A 33 20.79 -14.09 -4.38
N TRP A 34 19.61 -13.69 -3.89
CA TRP A 34 18.60 -14.63 -3.38
C TRP A 34 17.92 -15.39 -4.54
N ASP A 35 17.65 -16.70 -4.36
CA ASP A 35 16.77 -17.45 -5.31
C ASP A 35 15.31 -17.18 -4.95
N VAL A 36 14.86 -15.97 -5.29
CA VAL A 36 13.46 -15.54 -5.06
C VAL A 36 12.56 -16.04 -6.18
N ARG A 37 11.42 -16.60 -5.80
CA ARG A 37 10.35 -17.06 -6.68
C ARG A 37 9.01 -16.56 -6.21
N MET A 38 8.07 -16.43 -7.12
CA MET A 38 6.68 -16.06 -6.82
C MET A 38 5.75 -17.24 -7.12
N LEU A 39 4.82 -17.53 -6.21
CA LEU A 39 3.67 -18.37 -6.46
C LEU A 39 2.40 -17.52 -6.33
N MET A 40 1.64 -17.44 -7.40
CA MET A 40 0.42 -16.64 -7.46
C MET A 40 -0.81 -17.55 -7.27
N LEU A 41 -1.68 -17.22 -6.31
CA LEU A 41 -3.05 -17.73 -6.25
C LEU A 41 -3.95 -16.77 -7.04
N HIS A 42 -4.87 -17.28 -7.87
CA HIS A 42 -5.72 -16.42 -8.71
C HIS A 42 -7.08 -17.07 -9.02
N GLU A 43 -8.10 -16.27 -9.28
CA GLU A 43 -9.43 -16.69 -9.75
C GLU A 43 -9.63 -16.43 -11.25
N ASN A 44 -8.52 -16.33 -12.00
CA ASN A 44 -8.46 -16.11 -13.44
C ASN A 44 -8.81 -14.67 -13.89
N GLU A 45 -8.63 -13.69 -13.02
CA GLU A 45 -8.79 -12.27 -13.37
C GLU A 45 -7.70 -11.81 -14.35
N PRO A 46 -8.07 -11.00 -15.37
CA PRO A 46 -7.08 -10.48 -16.34
C PRO A 46 -5.90 -9.77 -15.68
N GLY A 47 -6.17 -8.93 -14.67
CA GLY A 47 -5.13 -8.17 -13.95
C GLY A 47 -4.11 -9.02 -13.19
N ALA A 48 -4.45 -10.27 -12.83
CA ALA A 48 -3.50 -11.22 -12.26
C ALA A 48 -2.42 -11.61 -13.28
N TRP A 49 -2.80 -11.75 -14.54
CA TRP A 49 -1.86 -12.07 -15.61
C TRP A 49 -1.00 -10.88 -16.02
N ASP A 50 -1.51 -9.64 -15.90
CA ASP A 50 -0.72 -8.42 -16.08
C ASP A 50 0.40 -8.35 -15.03
N PHE A 51 0.09 -8.64 -13.77
CA PHE A 51 1.09 -8.76 -12.71
C PHE A 51 2.12 -9.86 -13.03
N ALA A 52 1.67 -11.03 -13.43
CA ALA A 52 2.55 -12.16 -13.75
C ALA A 52 3.50 -11.82 -14.91
N ALA A 53 2.99 -11.18 -15.96
CA ALA A 53 3.80 -10.72 -17.10
C ALA A 53 4.83 -9.67 -16.67
N ALA A 54 4.41 -8.68 -15.88
CA ALA A 54 5.28 -7.63 -15.37
C ALA A 54 6.39 -8.17 -14.47
N LEU A 55 6.12 -9.17 -13.65
CA LEU A 55 7.10 -9.77 -12.75
C LEU A 55 8.10 -10.67 -13.51
N ARG A 56 7.60 -11.46 -14.46
CA ARG A 56 8.46 -12.28 -15.33
C ARG A 56 9.40 -11.44 -16.19
N ALA A 57 8.91 -10.30 -16.72
CA ALA A 57 9.73 -9.35 -17.47
C ALA A 57 10.88 -8.77 -16.63
N ARG A 58 10.75 -8.77 -15.31
CA ARG A 58 11.80 -8.38 -14.35
C ARG A 58 12.69 -9.55 -13.90
N GLY A 59 12.61 -10.71 -14.56
CA GLY A 59 13.46 -11.85 -14.28
C GLY A 59 13.09 -12.66 -13.03
N VAL A 60 11.91 -12.52 -12.48
CA VAL A 60 11.44 -13.30 -11.33
C VAL A 60 10.64 -14.50 -11.81
N PRO A 61 11.05 -15.76 -11.50
CA PRO A 61 10.26 -16.95 -11.80
C PRO A 61 8.91 -16.89 -11.07
N LEU A 62 7.83 -17.15 -11.83
CA LEU A 62 6.47 -17.14 -11.31
C LEU A 62 5.70 -18.37 -11.79
N ASP A 63 5.17 -19.09 -10.82
CA ASP A 63 4.18 -20.16 -11.00
C ASP A 63 2.81 -19.69 -10.50
N ALA A 64 1.73 -20.37 -10.90
CA ALA A 64 0.37 -20.00 -10.54
C ALA A 64 -0.47 -21.22 -10.16
N ILE A 65 -1.34 -21.06 -9.16
CA ILE A 65 -2.33 -22.04 -8.75
C ILE A 65 -3.71 -21.38 -8.82
N PRO A 66 -4.64 -21.90 -9.67
CA PRO A 66 -5.98 -21.38 -9.74
C PRO A 66 -6.78 -21.74 -8.49
N LEU A 67 -7.57 -20.78 -7.98
CA LEU A 67 -8.61 -20.94 -6.98
C LEU A 67 -9.97 -21.00 -7.67
N ARG A 68 -10.84 -21.90 -7.22
CA ARG A 68 -12.23 -22.00 -7.70
C ARG A 68 -13.21 -21.22 -6.81
N ALA A 69 -12.81 -20.96 -5.58
CA ALA A 69 -13.52 -20.20 -4.57
C ALA A 69 -12.54 -19.75 -3.48
N ASP A 70 -12.97 -18.88 -2.58
CA ASP A 70 -12.15 -18.43 -1.44
C ASP A 70 -11.64 -19.59 -0.57
N PHE A 71 -12.43 -20.66 -0.45
CA PHE A 71 -12.00 -21.91 0.16
C PHE A 71 -11.99 -23.04 -0.90
N ASP A 72 -10.80 -23.43 -1.35
CA ASP A 72 -10.56 -24.50 -2.34
C ASP A 72 -9.60 -25.55 -1.77
N PRO A 73 -10.10 -26.69 -1.23
CA PRO A 73 -9.25 -27.75 -0.70
C PRO A 73 -8.30 -28.35 -1.75
N ALA A 74 -8.70 -28.37 -3.03
CA ALA A 74 -7.84 -28.88 -4.08
C ALA A 74 -6.66 -27.94 -4.37
N ALA A 75 -6.85 -26.63 -4.23
CA ALA A 75 -5.76 -25.67 -4.30
C ALA A 75 -4.78 -25.85 -3.12
N PHE A 76 -5.29 -26.12 -1.93
CA PHE A 76 -4.46 -26.42 -0.77
C PHE A 76 -3.57 -27.65 -1.01
N VAL A 77 -4.14 -28.74 -1.52
CA VAL A 77 -3.37 -29.97 -1.86
C VAL A 77 -2.30 -29.68 -2.92
N ARG A 78 -2.66 -28.92 -3.97
CA ARG A 78 -1.70 -28.51 -5.01
C ARG A 78 -0.56 -27.66 -4.42
N LEU A 79 -0.87 -26.73 -3.53
CA LEU A 79 0.11 -25.89 -2.84
C LEU A 79 1.05 -26.72 -1.95
N ALA A 80 0.49 -27.62 -1.13
CA ALA A 80 1.29 -28.50 -0.27
C ALA A 80 2.24 -29.40 -1.10
N ALA A 81 1.76 -29.97 -2.20
CA ALA A 81 2.58 -30.77 -3.10
C ALA A 81 3.67 -29.91 -3.81
N TYR A 82 3.34 -28.68 -4.18
CA TYR A 82 4.30 -27.74 -4.75
C TYR A 82 5.41 -27.42 -3.76
N LEU A 83 5.08 -27.09 -2.52
CA LEU A 83 6.05 -26.80 -1.44
C LEU A 83 6.92 -28.02 -1.12
N ALA A 84 6.34 -29.22 -1.03
CA ALA A 84 7.08 -30.45 -0.78
C ALA A 84 8.10 -30.78 -1.90
N ARG A 85 7.80 -30.40 -3.14
CA ARG A 85 8.70 -30.56 -4.30
C ARG A 85 9.77 -29.48 -4.35
N LEU A 86 9.38 -28.20 -4.18
CA LEU A 86 10.30 -27.06 -4.25
C LEU A 86 11.26 -27.02 -3.05
N ARG A 87 10.77 -27.37 -1.87
CA ARG A 87 11.51 -27.32 -0.59
C ARG A 87 12.16 -25.96 -0.35
N PRO A 88 11.40 -24.86 -0.38
CA PRO A 88 11.98 -23.55 -0.12
C PRO A 88 12.48 -23.49 1.34
N MET A 89 13.56 -22.77 1.58
CA MET A 89 14.04 -22.47 2.92
C MET A 89 13.10 -21.48 3.62
N ILE A 90 12.60 -20.50 2.87
CA ILE A 90 11.69 -19.47 3.35
C ILE A 90 10.41 -19.49 2.51
N LEU A 91 9.25 -19.57 3.16
CA LEU A 91 7.95 -19.22 2.60
C LEU A 91 7.52 -17.87 3.15
N HIS A 92 7.28 -16.89 2.29
CA HIS A 92 6.83 -15.57 2.66
C HIS A 92 5.44 -15.29 2.09
N THR A 93 4.44 -15.28 2.94
CA THR A 93 3.03 -15.05 2.57
C THR A 93 2.67 -13.57 2.64
N HIS A 94 1.75 -13.15 1.76
CA HIS A 94 1.28 -11.77 1.68
C HIS A 94 -0.25 -11.76 1.65
N LEU A 95 -0.87 -11.01 2.55
CA LEU A 95 -2.31 -10.91 2.73
C LEU A 95 -2.95 -12.20 3.27
N VAL A 96 -4.19 -12.06 3.72
CA VAL A 96 -4.93 -13.06 4.50
C VAL A 96 -5.10 -14.40 3.78
N HIS A 97 -5.45 -14.39 2.48
CA HIS A 97 -5.63 -15.64 1.74
C HIS A 97 -4.33 -16.44 1.64
N ALA A 98 -3.21 -15.75 1.38
CA ALA A 98 -1.91 -16.40 1.33
C ALA A 98 -1.45 -16.90 2.71
N ASP A 99 -1.81 -16.20 3.79
CA ASP A 99 -1.57 -16.66 5.15
C ASP A 99 -2.35 -17.97 5.43
N ALA A 100 -3.65 -17.97 5.17
CA ALA A 100 -4.49 -19.14 5.41
C ALA A 100 -4.02 -20.38 4.62
N TYR A 101 -3.78 -20.22 3.32
CA TYR A 101 -3.32 -21.35 2.49
C TYR A 101 -1.84 -21.67 2.72
N GLY A 102 -0.98 -20.66 2.70
CA GLY A 102 0.48 -20.81 2.68
C GLY A 102 1.05 -21.28 4.00
N LEU A 103 0.62 -20.70 5.12
CA LEU A 103 1.17 -21.05 6.43
C LEU A 103 0.77 -22.47 6.84
N LEU A 104 -0.50 -22.87 6.56
CA LEU A 104 -0.94 -24.26 6.79
C LEU A 104 -0.19 -25.23 5.89
N ALA A 105 -0.12 -24.99 4.59
CA ALA A 105 0.58 -25.85 3.65
C ALA A 105 2.09 -25.88 3.91
N GLY A 106 2.68 -24.73 4.29
CA GLY A 106 4.09 -24.62 4.66
C GLY A 106 4.44 -25.41 5.91
N THR A 107 3.54 -25.41 6.91
CA THR A 107 3.67 -26.24 8.11
C THR A 107 3.60 -27.72 7.77
N ALA A 108 2.60 -28.15 6.97
CA ALA A 108 2.44 -29.52 6.52
C ALA A 108 3.63 -30.01 5.67
N ALA A 109 4.18 -29.13 4.81
CA ALA A 109 5.37 -29.42 3.99
C ALA A 109 6.70 -29.24 4.75
N ARG A 110 6.66 -28.88 6.03
CA ARG A 110 7.83 -28.65 6.90
C ARG A 110 8.79 -27.61 6.32
N VAL A 111 8.26 -26.51 5.78
CA VAL A 111 9.10 -25.38 5.37
C VAL A 111 9.76 -24.77 6.60
N PRO A 112 11.10 -24.65 6.65
CA PRO A 112 11.83 -24.29 7.86
C PRO A 112 11.42 -22.91 8.40
N LEU A 113 11.34 -21.91 7.54
CA LEU A 113 11.00 -20.55 7.93
C LEU A 113 9.75 -20.05 7.20
N ARG A 114 8.84 -19.48 7.95
CA ARG A 114 7.59 -18.92 7.44
C ARG A 114 7.44 -17.48 7.90
N PHE A 115 7.29 -16.57 6.95
CA PHE A 115 7.07 -15.15 7.13
C PHE A 115 5.67 -14.78 6.69
N SER A 116 5.04 -13.83 7.37
CA SER A 116 3.76 -13.24 6.97
C SER A 116 3.87 -11.72 6.95
N THR A 117 3.55 -11.09 5.83
CA THR A 117 3.46 -9.62 5.73
C THR A 117 2.02 -9.17 5.64
N LYS A 118 1.64 -8.28 6.54
CA LYS A 118 0.34 -7.59 6.56
C LYS A 118 0.44 -6.27 5.80
N HIS A 119 -0.48 -6.05 4.82
CA HIS A 119 -0.38 -4.95 3.86
C HIS A 119 -1.45 -3.88 3.99
N GLY A 120 -2.47 -4.03 4.80
CA GLY A 120 -3.51 -3.02 4.88
C GLY A 120 -4.66 -3.32 5.83
N PHE A 121 -5.46 -2.29 5.99
CA PHE A 121 -6.73 -2.33 6.70
C PHE A 121 -7.77 -3.06 5.86
N ASN A 122 -8.54 -3.93 6.49
CA ASN A 122 -9.61 -4.66 5.83
C ASN A 122 -10.82 -4.70 6.78
N GLU A 123 -11.97 -4.16 6.35
CA GLU A 123 -13.19 -4.09 7.15
C GLU A 123 -13.69 -5.48 7.63
N PHE A 124 -13.45 -6.53 6.85
CA PHE A 124 -13.84 -7.89 7.27
C PHE A 124 -13.10 -8.39 8.50
N ARG A 125 -11.94 -7.79 8.86
CA ARG A 125 -11.17 -8.13 10.06
C ARG A 125 -11.87 -7.71 11.35
N GLU A 126 -12.81 -6.76 11.27
CA GLU A 126 -13.62 -6.31 12.40
C GLU A 126 -14.64 -7.36 12.86
N ALA A 127 -14.89 -8.41 12.06
CA ALA A 127 -15.72 -9.52 12.47
C ALA A 127 -14.95 -10.43 13.45
N PRO A 128 -15.45 -10.64 14.69
CA PRO A 128 -14.68 -11.31 15.77
C PRO A 128 -14.19 -12.71 15.43
N TYR A 129 -14.99 -13.48 14.67
CA TYR A 129 -14.61 -14.83 14.23
C TYR A 129 -13.47 -14.81 13.20
N PHE A 130 -13.36 -13.72 12.44
CA PHE A 130 -12.33 -13.58 11.41
C PHE A 130 -10.97 -13.27 12.02
N GLY A 131 -10.93 -12.32 12.96
CA GLY A 131 -9.70 -11.96 13.69
C GLY A 131 -9.11 -13.16 14.43
N LEU A 132 -9.97 -13.98 15.08
CA LEU A 132 -9.53 -15.20 15.73
C LEU A 132 -8.92 -16.21 14.74
N ALA A 133 -9.55 -16.39 13.57
CA ALA A 133 -9.06 -17.30 12.54
C ALA A 133 -7.73 -16.80 11.92
N ASP A 134 -7.63 -15.51 11.58
CA ASP A 134 -6.39 -14.93 11.02
C ASP A 134 -5.23 -15.04 12.02
N ARG A 135 -5.50 -14.78 13.30
CA ARG A 135 -4.52 -14.95 14.37
C ARG A 135 -4.08 -16.41 14.53
N ALA A 136 -5.00 -17.36 14.43
CA ALA A 136 -4.65 -18.78 14.48
C ALA A 136 -3.78 -19.21 13.31
N PHE A 137 -4.06 -18.74 12.09
CA PHE A 137 -3.17 -18.99 10.94
C PHE A 137 -1.84 -18.28 11.08
N ALA A 138 -1.87 -17.01 11.48
CA ALA A 138 -0.65 -16.23 11.67
C ALA A 138 0.30 -16.85 12.71
N SER A 139 -0.22 -17.49 13.78
CA SER A 139 0.63 -18.17 14.77
C SER A 139 1.53 -19.28 14.18
N LEU A 140 1.28 -19.69 12.93
CA LEU A 140 2.14 -20.62 12.21
C LEU A 140 3.34 -19.93 11.53
N ALA A 141 3.37 -18.61 11.45
CA ALA A 141 4.54 -17.87 10.98
C ALA A 141 5.58 -17.73 12.09
N HIS A 142 6.86 -17.66 11.70
CA HIS A 142 7.96 -17.42 12.62
C HIS A 142 8.32 -15.93 12.72
N VAL A 143 7.98 -15.16 11.70
CA VAL A 143 8.20 -13.71 11.65
C VAL A 143 6.97 -13.04 11.06
N HIS A 144 6.46 -12.04 11.77
CA HIS A 144 5.39 -11.18 11.31
C HIS A 144 5.95 -9.84 10.88
N ILE A 145 5.53 -9.38 9.71
CA ILE A 145 5.92 -8.08 9.18
C ILE A 145 4.68 -7.22 9.02
N ALA A 146 4.72 -6.01 9.51
CA ALA A 146 3.75 -4.96 9.18
C ALA A 146 4.42 -3.85 8.38
N ILE A 147 3.70 -3.29 7.40
CA ILE A 147 4.24 -2.23 6.54
C ILE A 147 4.27 -0.85 7.21
N SER A 148 3.69 -0.74 8.40
CA SER A 148 3.77 0.45 9.26
C SER A 148 3.43 0.09 10.71
N ARG A 149 3.90 0.91 11.66
CA ARG A 149 3.50 0.80 13.07
C ARG A 149 2.00 1.06 13.26
N GLY A 150 1.44 1.98 12.48
CA GLY A 150 0.01 2.25 12.52
C GLY A 150 -0.83 1.06 12.08
N LEU A 151 -0.35 0.24 11.14
CA LEU A 151 -1.00 -1.02 10.78
C LEU A 151 -0.82 -2.08 11.89
N ALA A 152 0.37 -2.18 12.51
CA ALA A 152 0.60 -3.12 13.61
C ALA A 152 -0.36 -2.85 14.78
N ARG A 153 -0.53 -1.59 15.20
CA ARG A 153 -1.49 -1.19 16.24
C ARG A 153 -2.94 -1.50 15.86
N TYR A 154 -3.33 -1.25 14.62
CA TYR A 154 -4.67 -1.62 14.16
C TYR A 154 -4.91 -3.13 14.28
N LEU A 155 -3.92 -3.96 13.95
CA LEU A 155 -4.02 -5.42 14.07
C LEU A 155 -4.04 -5.86 15.55
N GLU A 156 -3.38 -5.15 16.45
CA GLU A 156 -3.50 -5.34 17.89
C GLU A 156 -4.95 -5.07 18.35
N ASP A 157 -5.50 -3.93 17.98
CA ASP A 157 -6.84 -3.49 18.39
C ASP A 157 -7.94 -4.44 17.87
N VAL A 158 -7.84 -4.88 16.61
CA VAL A 158 -8.90 -5.61 15.90
C VAL A 158 -8.75 -7.13 16.01
N GLU A 159 -7.55 -7.64 15.97
CA GLU A 159 -7.24 -9.07 15.95
C GLU A 159 -6.58 -9.57 17.24
N GLY A 160 -6.15 -8.66 18.12
CA GLY A 160 -5.49 -8.98 19.38
C GLY A 160 -4.08 -9.54 19.19
N PHE A 161 -3.38 -9.12 18.13
CA PHE A 161 -1.94 -9.31 18.04
C PHE A 161 -1.23 -8.44 19.08
N ASP A 162 -0.03 -8.82 19.45
CA ASP A 162 0.90 -7.94 20.14
C ASP A 162 1.61 -7.08 19.09
N ASP A 163 1.51 -5.75 19.14
CA ASP A 163 2.11 -4.86 18.16
C ASP A 163 3.64 -4.94 18.17
N GLU A 164 4.25 -5.24 19.33
CA GLU A 164 5.69 -5.48 19.49
C GLU A 164 6.14 -6.78 18.78
N SER A 165 5.21 -7.69 18.46
CA SER A 165 5.52 -8.91 17.72
C SER A 165 5.80 -8.69 16.24
N PHE A 166 5.49 -7.49 15.71
CA PHE A 166 5.71 -7.15 14.31
C PHE A 166 7.05 -6.50 14.06
N GLU A 167 7.78 -7.04 13.10
CA GLU A 167 8.88 -6.35 12.45
C GLU A 167 8.33 -5.32 11.47
N ILE A 168 8.76 -4.06 11.59
CA ILE A 168 8.28 -3.00 10.70
C ILE A 168 9.19 -2.89 9.48
N VAL A 169 8.58 -3.10 8.31
CA VAL A 169 9.24 -2.93 7.00
C VAL A 169 8.38 -2.00 6.15
N HIS A 170 8.74 -0.73 6.15
CA HIS A 170 8.04 0.26 5.33
C HIS A 170 8.18 -0.05 3.85
N TYR A 171 7.16 0.24 3.08
CA TYR A 171 7.29 0.29 1.64
C TYR A 171 8.29 1.35 1.22
N GLY A 172 8.90 1.14 0.07
CA GLY A 172 9.82 2.09 -0.49
C GLY A 172 9.39 2.60 -1.85
N ILE A 173 10.06 3.65 -2.30
CA ILE A 173 9.91 4.23 -3.62
C ILE A 173 11.26 4.33 -4.31
N ASP A 174 11.26 4.20 -5.63
CA ASP A 174 12.41 4.52 -6.47
C ASP A 174 12.26 5.93 -7.02
N PRO A 175 13.27 6.77 -6.86
CA PRO A 175 13.27 8.09 -7.46
C PRO A 175 13.18 7.99 -8.98
N ASN A 176 12.27 8.74 -9.59
CA ASN A 176 12.06 8.73 -11.03
C ASN A 176 12.41 10.09 -11.64
N GLY A 177 13.71 10.41 -11.69
CA GLY A 177 14.22 11.70 -12.18
C GLY A 177 13.93 12.88 -11.26
N GLU A 178 14.15 14.09 -11.78
CA GLU A 178 13.80 15.30 -11.03
C GLU A 178 12.33 15.65 -11.23
N PRO A 179 11.64 16.10 -10.16
CA PRO A 179 10.25 16.51 -10.25
C PRO A 179 10.13 17.77 -11.12
N GLN A 180 9.01 17.89 -11.82
CA GLN A 180 8.66 19.13 -12.50
C GLN A 180 8.54 20.29 -11.50
N ALA A 181 8.97 21.47 -11.92
CA ALA A 181 8.81 22.67 -11.13
C ALA A 181 7.33 22.86 -10.73
N TYR A 182 7.14 23.38 -9.53
CA TYR A 182 5.80 23.70 -9.04
C TYR A 182 5.20 24.81 -9.90
N ALA A 183 4.08 24.54 -10.57
CA ALA A 183 3.44 25.50 -11.44
C ALA A 183 2.80 26.65 -10.63
N ASP A 184 3.03 27.89 -11.07
CA ASP A 184 2.43 29.09 -10.47
C ASP A 184 1.00 29.33 -11.00
N THR A 185 0.25 28.24 -11.21
CA THR A 185 -1.11 28.29 -11.78
C THR A 185 -2.15 27.94 -10.73
N VAL A 186 -3.40 27.92 -11.14
CA VAL A 186 -4.56 27.56 -10.33
C VAL A 186 -4.26 26.40 -9.39
N PRO A 187 -4.52 26.53 -8.09
CA PRO A 187 -4.24 25.47 -7.13
C PRO A 187 -5.13 24.26 -7.40
N ARG A 188 -4.53 23.20 -7.91
CA ARG A 188 -5.19 21.93 -8.21
C ARG A 188 -4.92 20.91 -7.14
N LEU A 189 -5.98 20.37 -6.56
CA LEU A 189 -5.92 19.22 -5.67
C LEU A 189 -5.97 17.93 -6.48
N LEU A 190 -5.25 16.90 -6.04
CA LEU A 190 -5.36 15.56 -6.57
C LEU A 190 -5.66 14.58 -5.43
N CYS A 191 -6.68 13.75 -5.62
CA CYS A 191 -6.94 12.59 -4.77
C CYS A 191 -6.86 11.33 -5.62
N VAL A 192 -6.06 10.35 -5.20
CA VAL A 192 -5.83 9.10 -5.91
C VAL A 192 -6.24 7.93 -5.04
N GLY A 193 -7.10 7.05 -5.56
CA GLY A 193 -7.50 5.85 -4.85
C GLY A 193 -8.75 5.19 -5.41
N ARG A 194 -9.00 3.96 -5.01
CA ARG A 194 -10.26 3.28 -5.33
C ARG A 194 -11.44 4.07 -4.78
N LEU A 195 -12.52 4.17 -5.55
CA LEU A 195 -13.73 4.89 -5.13
C LEU A 195 -14.60 3.99 -4.23
N ILE A 196 -14.11 3.77 -3.00
CA ILE A 196 -14.72 2.97 -1.93
C ILE A 196 -14.76 3.77 -0.63
N PRO A 197 -15.63 3.42 0.36
CA PRO A 197 -15.86 4.22 1.56
C PRO A 197 -14.57 4.57 2.32
N ILE A 198 -13.72 3.59 2.56
CA ILE A 198 -12.50 3.74 3.36
C ILE A 198 -11.51 4.79 2.80
N LYS A 199 -11.64 5.21 1.53
CA LYS A 199 -10.78 6.23 0.91
C LYS A 199 -11.24 7.67 1.14
N GLY A 200 -12.37 7.90 1.81
CA GLY A 200 -12.77 9.21 2.31
C GLY A 200 -13.20 10.25 1.27
N HIS A 201 -13.50 9.85 0.02
CA HIS A 201 -13.87 10.79 -1.05
C HIS A 201 -15.10 11.66 -0.73
N LEU A 202 -16.08 11.12 0.03
CA LEU A 202 -17.26 11.88 0.45
C LEU A 202 -16.88 13.05 1.37
N VAL A 203 -15.96 12.82 2.30
CA VAL A 203 -15.43 13.84 3.20
C VAL A 203 -14.67 14.90 2.41
N LEU A 204 -13.82 14.46 1.46
CA LEU A 204 -13.07 15.37 0.59
C LEU A 204 -13.98 16.29 -0.22
N LEU A 205 -15.04 15.78 -0.86
CA LEU A 205 -15.93 16.60 -1.67
C LEU A 205 -16.65 17.67 -0.86
N ARG A 206 -17.08 17.37 0.36
CA ARG A 206 -17.67 18.36 1.27
C ARG A 206 -16.65 19.42 1.68
N ALA A 207 -15.46 19.02 2.11
CA ALA A 207 -14.37 19.94 2.47
C ALA A 207 -13.95 20.82 1.28
N PHE A 208 -13.86 20.24 0.08
CA PHE A 208 -13.51 20.94 -1.16
C PHE A 208 -14.54 22.01 -1.51
N ALA A 209 -15.84 21.67 -1.45
CA ALA A 209 -16.91 22.63 -1.78
C ALA A 209 -16.89 23.86 -0.86
N GLU A 210 -16.59 23.68 0.43
CA GLU A 210 -16.43 24.78 1.38
C GLU A 210 -15.13 25.56 1.18
N ALA A 211 -14.01 24.87 0.91
CA ALA A 211 -12.74 25.52 0.61
C ALA A 211 -12.84 26.39 -0.66
N ARG A 212 -13.55 25.92 -1.66
CA ARG A 212 -13.74 26.64 -2.92
C ARG A 212 -14.52 27.96 -2.77
N ARG A 213 -15.39 28.07 -1.75
CA ARG A 213 -16.05 29.36 -1.45
C ARG A 213 -15.04 30.45 -1.04
N GLN A 214 -13.91 30.05 -0.44
CA GLN A 214 -12.83 30.96 -0.05
C GLN A 214 -11.76 31.11 -1.14
N LEU A 215 -11.57 30.08 -1.97
CA LEU A 215 -10.62 30.02 -3.07
C LEU A 215 -11.35 29.63 -4.37
N PRO A 216 -12.05 30.56 -5.07
CA PRO A 216 -12.92 30.23 -6.21
C PRO A 216 -12.23 29.52 -7.39
N GLU A 217 -10.92 29.73 -7.55
CA GLU A 217 -10.09 29.10 -8.59
C GLU A 217 -9.67 27.66 -8.26
N LEU A 218 -9.99 27.15 -7.06
CA LEU A 218 -9.58 25.81 -6.63
C LEU A 218 -10.21 24.72 -7.51
N GLU A 219 -9.40 23.82 -8.03
CA GLU A 219 -9.81 22.64 -8.81
C GLU A 219 -9.52 21.34 -8.06
N LEU A 220 -10.29 20.28 -8.32
CA LEU A 220 -10.08 18.94 -7.77
C LEU A 220 -10.09 17.89 -8.89
N GLU A 221 -9.01 17.12 -8.98
CA GLU A 221 -8.93 15.90 -9.79
C GLU A 221 -9.03 14.67 -8.89
N ILE A 222 -9.89 13.71 -9.27
CA ILE A 222 -10.06 12.43 -8.60
C ILE A 222 -9.67 11.32 -9.57
N ALA A 223 -8.56 10.62 -9.26
CA ALA A 223 -8.06 9.51 -10.05
C ALA A 223 -8.36 8.17 -9.35
N GLY A 224 -9.06 7.31 -10.04
CA GLY A 224 -9.46 5.99 -9.56
C GLY A 224 -10.83 5.58 -10.06
N GLN A 225 -11.21 4.34 -9.76
CA GLN A 225 -12.50 3.75 -10.10
C GLN A 225 -13.06 3.00 -8.89
N GLY A 226 -14.36 2.80 -8.86
CA GLY A 226 -15.01 2.01 -7.82
C GLY A 226 -16.52 2.23 -7.72
N PRO A 227 -17.19 1.44 -6.88
CA PRO A 227 -18.66 1.43 -6.78
C PRO A 227 -19.26 2.77 -6.32
N LEU A 228 -18.50 3.63 -5.64
CA LEU A 228 -19.00 4.94 -5.20
C LEU A 228 -19.05 6.00 -6.29
N GLU A 229 -18.51 5.77 -7.48
CA GLU A 229 -18.41 6.80 -8.52
C GLU A 229 -19.77 7.48 -8.83
N PRO A 230 -20.90 6.75 -9.01
CA PRO A 230 -22.20 7.39 -9.24
C PRO A 230 -22.65 8.28 -8.08
N ALA A 231 -22.44 7.84 -6.83
CA ALA A 231 -22.78 8.60 -5.63
C ALA A 231 -21.92 9.86 -5.48
N LEU A 232 -20.62 9.77 -5.77
CA LEU A 232 -19.70 10.92 -5.75
C LEU A 232 -20.07 11.94 -6.80
N LYS A 233 -20.40 11.52 -8.03
CA LYS A 233 -20.89 12.42 -9.09
C LYS A 233 -22.23 13.08 -8.74
N ALA A 234 -23.11 12.39 -8.03
CA ALA A 234 -24.35 12.98 -7.51
C ALA A 234 -24.06 14.06 -6.46
N LEU A 235 -23.16 13.77 -5.51
CA LEU A 235 -22.75 14.72 -4.47
C LEU A 235 -22.07 15.98 -5.07
N VAL A 236 -21.26 15.84 -6.10
CA VAL A 236 -20.64 16.97 -6.81
C VAL A 236 -21.70 17.92 -7.39
N ARG A 237 -22.79 17.37 -7.96
CA ARG A 237 -23.93 18.19 -8.46
C ARG A 237 -24.69 18.86 -7.31
N GLU A 238 -24.97 18.13 -6.24
CA GLU A 238 -25.64 18.64 -5.03
C GLU A 238 -24.87 19.81 -4.41
N LEU A 239 -23.56 19.69 -4.32
CA LEU A 239 -22.67 20.72 -3.78
C LEU A 239 -22.44 21.90 -4.73
N GLY A 240 -22.87 21.81 -5.99
CA GLY A 240 -22.74 22.88 -6.98
C GLY A 240 -21.29 23.13 -7.44
N VAL A 241 -20.43 22.10 -7.46
CA VAL A 241 -19.01 22.22 -7.83
C VAL A 241 -18.64 21.41 -9.08
N THR A 242 -19.62 21.16 -9.94
CA THR A 242 -19.44 20.31 -11.14
C THR A 242 -18.40 20.86 -12.12
N ASP A 243 -18.23 22.16 -12.19
CA ASP A 243 -17.27 22.85 -13.04
C ASP A 243 -15.82 22.73 -12.57
N ALA A 244 -15.61 22.40 -11.28
CA ALA A 244 -14.30 22.35 -10.63
C ALA A 244 -13.83 20.94 -10.26
N VAL A 245 -14.68 19.91 -10.39
CA VAL A 245 -14.31 18.53 -10.04
C VAL A 245 -14.24 17.68 -11.30
N ARG A 246 -13.08 17.02 -11.50
CA ARG A 246 -12.84 16.11 -12.63
C ARG A 246 -12.56 14.69 -12.14
N PHE A 247 -13.32 13.73 -12.64
CA PHE A 247 -13.04 12.30 -12.44
C PHE A 247 -12.18 11.81 -13.61
N LEU A 248 -10.95 11.39 -13.31
CA LEU A 248 -9.98 10.98 -14.32
C LEU A 248 -10.10 9.48 -14.68
N GLY A 249 -10.88 8.70 -13.91
CA GLY A 249 -10.87 7.25 -14.03
C GLY A 249 -9.53 6.65 -13.57
N GLN A 250 -9.19 5.48 -14.08
CA GLN A 250 -7.90 4.86 -13.79
C GLN A 250 -6.78 5.56 -14.59
N VAL A 251 -5.78 6.06 -13.89
CA VAL A 251 -4.62 6.75 -14.48
C VAL A 251 -3.35 5.93 -14.24
N SER A 252 -2.63 5.65 -15.31
CA SER A 252 -1.32 4.97 -15.26
C SER A 252 -0.43 5.47 -16.41
N PRO A 253 0.77 5.96 -16.14
CA PRO A 253 1.37 6.18 -14.82
C PRO A 253 0.77 7.39 -14.10
N ILE A 254 0.69 7.33 -12.76
CA ILE A 254 0.07 8.39 -11.94
C ILE A 254 0.97 9.63 -11.78
N GLN A 255 2.26 9.49 -12.02
CA GLN A 255 3.27 10.56 -11.82
C GLN A 255 2.91 11.84 -12.54
N ALA A 256 2.44 11.77 -13.78
CA ALA A 256 2.05 12.95 -14.54
C ALA A 256 0.84 13.70 -13.93
N ALA A 257 -0.07 12.99 -13.26
CA ALA A 257 -1.17 13.64 -12.53
C ALA A 257 -0.67 14.28 -11.23
N ILE A 258 0.22 13.60 -10.51
CA ILE A 258 0.86 14.16 -9.30
C ILE A 258 1.65 15.42 -9.64
N GLU A 259 2.39 15.44 -10.73
CA GLU A 259 3.20 16.60 -11.13
C GLU A 259 2.36 17.82 -11.54
N ARG A 260 1.14 17.60 -12.07
CA ARG A 260 0.20 18.70 -12.33
C ARG A 260 -0.53 19.21 -11.10
N ALA A 261 -0.53 18.43 -10.03
CA ALA A 261 -1.20 18.82 -8.79
C ALA A 261 -0.37 19.85 -8.01
N ALA A 262 -1.06 20.78 -7.38
CA ALA A 262 -0.47 21.65 -6.37
C ALA A 262 -0.38 20.95 -5.01
N ILE A 263 -1.37 20.13 -4.69
CA ILE A 263 -1.48 19.42 -3.41
C ILE A 263 -2.07 18.05 -3.68
N VAL A 264 -1.53 17.01 -3.01
CA VAL A 264 -2.14 15.69 -3.00
C VAL A 264 -2.89 15.48 -1.68
N VAL A 265 -4.16 15.07 -1.77
CA VAL A 265 -5.01 14.86 -0.61
C VAL A 265 -5.29 13.38 -0.43
N VAL A 266 -5.02 12.86 0.77
CA VAL A 266 -5.24 11.45 1.13
C VAL A 266 -6.16 11.37 2.36
N PRO A 267 -7.48 11.55 2.19
CA PRO A 267 -8.45 11.68 3.27
C PRO A 267 -8.96 10.32 3.77
N SER A 268 -8.15 9.28 3.63
CA SER A 268 -8.52 7.90 3.93
C SER A 268 -8.97 7.73 5.39
N MET A 269 -9.92 6.82 5.62
CA MET A 269 -10.35 6.39 6.95
C MET A 269 -9.63 5.11 7.40
N GLY A 270 -8.86 4.48 6.50
CA GLY A 270 -7.98 3.35 6.75
C GLY A 270 -6.90 3.29 5.67
N GLU A 271 -5.63 3.30 6.07
CA GLU A 271 -4.48 3.28 5.15
C GLU A 271 -3.30 2.52 5.76
N GLY A 272 -2.88 1.44 5.11
CA GLY A 272 -1.77 0.62 5.60
C GLY A 272 -0.46 1.37 5.62
N PHE A 273 -0.12 2.06 4.51
CA PHE A 273 1.12 2.84 4.41
C PHE A 273 0.89 4.21 3.77
N GLY A 274 0.27 4.27 2.59
CA GLY A 274 0.02 5.52 1.86
C GLY A 274 0.99 5.74 0.71
N MET A 275 1.08 4.78 -0.22
CA MET A 275 1.98 4.89 -1.38
C MET A 275 1.76 6.17 -2.18
N VAL A 276 0.51 6.59 -2.37
CA VAL A 276 0.20 7.84 -3.08
C VAL A 276 0.80 9.08 -2.37
N ALA A 277 0.78 9.09 -1.03
CA ALA A 277 1.43 10.15 -0.26
C ALA A 277 2.95 10.12 -0.47
N LEU A 278 3.57 8.94 -0.46
CA LEU A 278 5.00 8.79 -0.70
C LEU A 278 5.37 9.21 -2.14
N GLU A 279 4.58 8.83 -3.14
CA GLU A 279 4.76 9.25 -4.54
C GLU A 279 4.64 10.78 -4.69
N ALA A 280 3.68 11.40 -4.01
CA ALA A 280 3.53 12.86 -4.00
C ALA A 280 4.74 13.56 -3.35
N MET A 281 5.20 13.06 -2.20
CA MET A 281 6.38 13.57 -1.52
C MET A 281 7.63 13.46 -2.40
N GLU A 282 7.81 12.32 -3.07
CA GLU A 282 8.93 12.11 -4.01
C GLU A 282 8.90 13.12 -5.17
N ARG A 283 7.71 13.51 -5.64
CA ARG A 283 7.50 14.56 -6.67
C ARG A 283 7.46 15.97 -6.10
N SER A 284 7.91 16.20 -4.87
CA SER A 284 7.89 17.51 -4.21
C SER A 284 6.49 18.14 -4.12
N ARG A 285 5.45 17.34 -3.97
CA ARG A 285 4.09 17.82 -3.74
C ARG A 285 3.74 17.71 -2.27
N PRO A 286 3.25 18.79 -1.63
CA PRO A 286 2.77 18.72 -0.26
C PRO A 286 1.57 17.76 -0.16
N VAL A 287 1.47 17.09 0.97
CA VAL A 287 0.41 16.12 1.22
C VAL A 287 -0.47 16.61 2.37
N ILE A 288 -1.79 16.61 2.15
CA ILE A 288 -2.77 16.72 3.24
C ILE A 288 -3.34 15.31 3.45
N ALA A 289 -3.13 14.72 4.61
CA ALA A 289 -3.50 13.34 4.88
C ALA A 289 -4.23 13.19 6.21
N ALA A 290 -5.07 12.15 6.31
CA ALA A 290 -5.62 11.75 7.58
C ALA A 290 -4.53 11.17 8.49
N ALA A 291 -4.58 11.48 9.79
CA ALA A 291 -3.61 11.06 10.80
C ALA A 291 -3.82 9.60 11.22
N ILE A 292 -3.78 8.67 10.26
CA ILE A 292 -4.04 7.24 10.47
C ILE A 292 -2.96 6.36 9.84
N GLY A 293 -2.83 5.15 10.36
CA GLY A 293 -1.98 4.11 9.80
C GLY A 293 -0.58 4.62 9.46
N GLY A 294 -0.05 4.22 8.30
CA GLY A 294 1.25 4.66 7.83
C GLY A 294 1.34 6.12 7.41
N LEU A 295 0.21 6.80 7.15
CA LEU A 295 0.21 8.24 6.79
C LEU A 295 0.82 9.11 7.89
N GLY A 296 0.52 8.80 9.17
CA GLY A 296 1.13 9.49 10.31
C GLY A 296 2.65 9.26 10.45
N GLU A 297 3.17 8.21 9.81
CA GLU A 297 4.62 7.94 9.76
C GLU A 297 5.30 8.60 8.56
N LEU A 298 4.57 8.74 7.45
CA LEU A 298 5.07 9.39 6.23
C LEU A 298 5.11 10.91 6.37
N VAL A 299 3.97 11.51 6.71
CA VAL A 299 3.79 12.95 6.77
C VAL A 299 4.20 13.46 8.15
N ARG A 300 5.04 14.49 8.18
CA ARG A 300 5.28 15.30 9.39
C ARG A 300 4.41 16.52 9.34
N ASP A 301 3.51 16.60 10.30
CA ASP A 301 2.55 17.70 10.38
C ASP A 301 3.25 19.07 10.48
N GLY A 302 2.80 20.01 9.66
CA GLY A 302 3.39 21.36 9.55
C GLY A 302 4.74 21.46 8.84
N GLU A 303 5.43 20.33 8.56
CA GLU A 303 6.76 20.30 7.93
C GLU A 303 6.73 19.79 6.49
N THR A 304 6.15 18.61 6.26
CA THR A 304 6.13 17.95 4.94
C THR A 304 4.73 17.89 4.34
N GLY A 305 3.75 18.40 5.04
CA GLY A 305 2.35 18.41 4.74
C GLY A 305 1.52 18.70 5.99
N LEU A 306 0.23 18.43 5.94
CA LEU A 306 -0.66 18.55 7.10
C LEU A 306 -1.35 17.22 7.40
N LEU A 307 -1.48 16.92 8.69
CA LEU A 307 -2.26 15.80 9.19
C LEU A 307 -3.58 16.31 9.76
N ILE A 308 -4.67 15.66 9.37
CA ILE A 308 -6.02 15.99 9.83
C ILE A 308 -6.68 14.77 10.48
N PRO A 309 -7.64 14.95 11.41
CA PRO A 309 -8.45 13.85 11.90
C PRO A 309 -9.18 13.14 10.74
N ALA A 310 -9.23 11.81 10.81
CA ALA A 310 -9.92 11.01 9.79
C ALA A 310 -11.44 11.22 9.85
N GLY A 311 -12.09 11.37 8.70
CA GLY A 311 -13.54 11.49 8.59
C GLY A 311 -14.11 12.90 8.87
N GLU A 312 -13.26 13.88 9.17
CA GLU A 312 -13.69 15.24 9.51
C GLU A 312 -13.47 16.20 8.32
N ALA A 313 -14.57 16.78 7.82
CA ALA A 313 -14.53 17.66 6.66
C ALA A 313 -14.00 19.06 7.00
N GLU A 314 -14.29 19.58 8.20
CA GLU A 314 -13.90 20.93 8.61
C GLU A 314 -12.37 21.08 8.74
N PRO A 315 -11.64 20.24 9.50
CA PRO A 315 -10.19 20.28 9.50
C PRO A 315 -9.55 20.09 8.12
N LEU A 316 -10.16 19.23 7.27
CA LEU A 316 -9.68 19.05 5.91
C LEU A 316 -9.85 20.32 5.05
N ARG A 317 -11.00 21.01 5.16
CA ARG A 317 -11.24 22.31 4.53
C ARG A 317 -10.17 23.31 4.93
N ASP A 318 -9.91 23.45 6.23
CA ASP A 318 -8.97 24.44 6.76
C ASP A 318 -7.53 24.13 6.30
N ALA A 319 -7.15 22.87 6.29
CA ALA A 319 -5.87 22.44 5.74
C ALA A 319 -5.74 22.77 4.23
N ILE A 320 -6.80 22.51 3.44
CA ILE A 320 -6.82 22.85 2.02
C ILE A 320 -6.68 24.36 1.84
N VAL A 321 -7.47 25.17 2.53
CA VAL A 321 -7.42 26.64 2.42
C VAL A 321 -6.04 27.18 2.79
N ARG A 322 -5.45 26.67 3.88
CA ARG A 322 -4.13 27.08 4.34
C ARG A 322 -3.03 26.81 3.31
N VAL A 323 -2.98 25.59 2.76
CA VAL A 323 -1.87 25.20 1.84
C VAL A 323 -2.14 25.71 0.43
N ALA A 324 -3.38 25.70 -0.06
CA ALA A 324 -3.72 26.19 -1.39
C ALA A 324 -3.67 27.74 -1.49
N GLY A 325 -3.90 28.42 -0.35
CA GLY A 325 -3.81 29.89 -0.26
C GLY A 325 -2.39 30.44 -0.10
N ASP A 326 -1.40 29.56 0.16
CA ASP A 326 0.00 29.96 0.33
C ASP A 326 0.94 29.04 -0.47
N LEU A 327 1.24 29.46 -1.70
CA LEU A 327 2.08 28.69 -2.63
C LEU A 327 3.52 28.51 -2.12
N GLU A 328 4.03 29.48 -1.35
CA GLU A 328 5.38 29.37 -0.80
C GLU A 328 5.42 28.30 0.30
N LEU A 329 4.44 28.26 1.18
CA LEU A 329 4.26 27.19 2.16
C LEU A 329 4.13 25.82 1.47
N ALA A 330 3.33 25.74 0.40
CA ALA A 330 3.16 24.52 -0.37
C ALA A 330 4.49 24.02 -0.96
N ARG A 331 5.30 24.91 -1.54
CA ARG A 331 6.64 24.58 -2.07
C ARG A 331 7.59 24.10 -0.98
N GLN A 332 7.62 24.81 0.15
CA GLN A 332 8.49 24.45 1.29
C GLN A 332 8.12 23.05 1.83
N MET A 333 6.83 22.76 2.03
CA MET A 333 6.34 21.45 2.45
C MET A 333 6.68 20.36 1.42
N GLY A 334 6.48 20.63 0.14
CA GLY A 334 6.80 19.69 -0.94
C GLY A 334 8.29 19.36 -0.99
N ALA A 335 9.15 20.37 -0.90
CA ALA A 335 10.60 20.17 -0.86
C ALA A 335 11.05 19.39 0.38
N ALA A 336 10.50 19.68 1.55
CA ALA A 336 10.74 18.93 2.79
C ALA A 336 10.25 17.50 2.66
N GLY A 337 9.07 17.30 2.05
CA GLY A 337 8.50 15.99 1.74
C GLY A 337 9.45 15.13 0.90
N ARG A 338 9.99 15.68 -0.20
CA ARG A 338 10.95 14.98 -1.04
C ARG A 338 12.22 14.58 -0.26
N ARG A 339 12.81 15.50 0.49
CA ARG A 339 13.97 15.17 1.32
C ARG A 339 13.69 14.02 2.26
N ARG A 340 12.53 14.01 2.90
CA ARG A 340 12.11 12.93 3.79
C ARG A 340 11.90 11.61 3.03
N ALA A 341 11.19 11.62 1.90
CA ALA A 341 10.97 10.43 1.07
C ALA A 341 12.30 9.79 0.67
N LEU A 342 13.24 10.59 0.15
CA LEU A 342 14.53 10.10 -0.32
C LEU A 342 15.49 9.68 0.82
N SER A 343 15.34 10.22 2.03
CA SER A 343 16.21 9.87 3.15
C SER A 343 15.70 8.71 4.01
N ARG A 344 14.41 8.32 3.89
CA ARG A 344 13.78 7.36 4.80
C ARG A 344 13.03 6.23 4.11
N PHE A 345 12.53 6.45 2.90
CA PHE A 345 11.58 5.55 2.25
C PHE A 345 12.01 5.17 0.83
N LEU A 346 13.32 5.03 0.61
CA LEU A 346 13.79 4.45 -0.64
C LEU A 346 13.53 2.94 -0.66
N GLN A 347 13.25 2.41 -1.84
CA GLN A 347 13.03 0.97 -2.03
C GLN A 347 14.25 0.12 -1.61
N VAL A 348 15.46 0.67 -1.71
CA VAL A 348 16.65 -0.02 -1.24
C VAL A 348 16.59 -0.30 0.27
N PHE A 349 16.09 0.63 1.08
CA PHE A 349 15.96 0.41 2.54
C PHE A 349 14.94 -0.67 2.88
N CYS A 350 13.81 -0.71 2.14
CA CYS A 350 12.83 -1.79 2.27
C CYS A 350 13.47 -3.15 1.94
N THR A 351 14.22 -3.21 0.85
CA THR A 351 14.92 -4.44 0.41
C THR A 351 15.95 -4.91 1.44
N GLU A 352 16.79 -3.98 1.92
CA GLU A 352 17.82 -4.27 2.93
C GLU A 352 17.20 -4.74 4.25
N ARG A 353 16.13 -4.09 4.71
CA ARG A 353 15.45 -4.52 5.93
C ARG A 353 14.84 -5.91 5.77
N THR A 354 14.23 -6.22 4.63
CA THR A 354 13.69 -7.55 4.34
C THR A 354 14.80 -8.61 4.32
N GLU A 355 15.92 -8.30 3.67
CA GLU A 355 17.09 -9.19 3.62
C GLU A 355 17.66 -9.48 5.03
N LEU A 356 17.85 -8.45 5.85
CA LEU A 356 18.31 -8.60 7.23
C LEU A 356 17.39 -9.50 8.07
N LEU A 357 16.09 -9.44 7.86
CA LEU A 357 15.13 -10.32 8.53
C LEU A 357 15.28 -11.77 8.08
N TYR A 358 15.53 -12.02 6.80
CA TYR A 358 15.79 -13.37 6.28
C TYR A 358 17.10 -13.93 6.86
N GLU A 359 18.18 -13.17 6.79
CA GLU A 359 19.50 -13.57 7.29
C GLU A 359 19.45 -13.88 8.79
N GLY A 360 18.88 -12.98 9.59
CA GLY A 360 18.77 -13.20 11.03
C GLY A 360 17.89 -14.40 11.42
N ALA A 361 16.85 -14.72 10.62
CA ALA A 361 16.04 -15.90 10.87
C ALA A 361 16.79 -17.20 10.50
N LEU A 362 17.54 -17.19 9.40
CA LEU A 362 18.38 -18.32 8.99
C LEU A 362 19.47 -18.63 10.02
N GLU A 363 20.14 -17.61 10.54
CA GLU A 363 21.18 -17.76 11.57
C GLU A 363 20.62 -18.42 12.83
N ARG A 364 19.45 -18.01 13.30
CA ARG A 364 18.77 -18.63 14.45
C ARG A 364 18.39 -20.08 14.21
N THR A 365 18.01 -20.43 12.98
CA THR A 365 17.64 -21.81 12.61
C THR A 365 18.85 -22.74 12.54
N ILE A 366 20.02 -22.22 12.17
CA ILE A 366 21.27 -23.01 12.11
C ILE A 366 21.87 -23.21 13.54
N ALA A 367 21.64 -22.26 14.44
CA ALA A 367 22.14 -22.30 15.81
C ALA A 367 21.28 -23.14 16.76
N SER A 368 20.05 -23.52 16.38
CA SER A 368 19.12 -24.39 17.11
C SER A 368 19.22 -25.84 16.68
#